data_472ae75921a87e09adfa89d94bb410eb
#
_entry.id   472ae75921a87e09adfa89d94bb410eb
#
_cell.length_a   1.000
_cell.length_b   1.000
_cell.length_c   1.000
_cell.angle_alpha   90.00
_cell.angle_beta   90.00
_cell.angle_gamma   90.00
#
_symmetry.space_group_name_H-M   'P 1'
#
loop_
_entity.id
_entity.type
_entity.pdbx_description
1 polymer ?
#
loop_
_entity_poly.entity_id
_entity_poly.type
_entity_poly.pdbx_seq_one_letter_code
_entity_poly.pdbx_strand_id
1 'polypeptide(L)'
;MKQKLTVGLQERSYDIHIGAELLGQAELLLAHVPRKRVAIVTNTTVAPLYLERLVNTLRSVGISSTGVILPDGESYKTSATLNLIYDALLENRCERSTPLIALGGGVIGDMTGFAAATYLRGVPFIQIPTTLLSQVDSSVGGKTGINHPLGKNMIGAFYQPQLVLADISTLNTLPDRELSAGLAEVIKYGLIRDLPFLEWLEQNMRALLARDPTALQYAIARSCSNKAEVVGMDERESGERALLNLGHTFGHAIESGMGYGVWLHGEAVAAGTVMAADLSCRLGWIGSSDVARVRELFKLAKLPVVAPNLGSEKYLDLMGMDKKVESGKLRFVLLRQLGDAVITADVPLHILHETLEACAHE
;
A
#
# COMPACT_ATOMS: atom_id res chain seq x y z
N MET A 1 -10.99 -17.32 -12.09
CA MET A 1 -11.54 -16.35 -13.08
C MET A 1 -10.64 -15.12 -13.09
N LYS A 2 -10.61 -14.34 -14.17
CA LYS A 2 -9.84 -13.09 -14.27
C LYS A 2 -10.81 -11.93 -14.17
N GLN A 3 -10.49 -10.93 -13.33
CA GLN A 3 -11.27 -9.71 -13.21
C GLN A 3 -10.44 -8.53 -13.72
N LYS A 4 -11.10 -7.56 -14.33
CA LYS A 4 -10.50 -6.32 -14.81
C LYS A 4 -11.21 -5.14 -14.16
N LEU A 5 -10.44 -4.19 -13.64
CA LEU A 5 -10.89 -2.91 -13.10
C LEU A 5 -10.14 -1.79 -13.83
N THR A 6 -10.80 -0.67 -14.12
CA THR A 6 -10.14 0.50 -14.69
C THR A 6 -10.09 1.63 -13.65
N VAL A 7 -8.91 2.20 -13.43
CA VAL A 7 -8.74 3.44 -12.65
C VAL A 7 -8.96 4.61 -13.60
N GLY A 8 -10.06 5.34 -13.40
CA GLY A 8 -10.49 6.42 -14.28
C GLY A 8 -9.77 7.74 -13.97
N LEU A 9 -8.78 8.11 -14.81
CA LEU A 9 -7.97 9.33 -14.70
C LEU A 9 -7.85 10.04 -16.06
N GLN A 10 -8.93 10.04 -16.84
CA GLN A 10 -8.97 10.59 -18.21
C GLN A 10 -7.90 9.95 -19.10
N GLU A 11 -6.97 10.73 -19.66
CA GLU A 11 -5.90 10.23 -20.53
C GLU A 11 -4.87 9.35 -19.81
N ARG A 12 -4.82 9.40 -18.47
CA ARG A 12 -3.91 8.61 -17.62
C ARG A 12 -4.60 7.41 -16.98
N SER A 13 -5.80 7.07 -17.47
CA SER A 13 -6.52 5.87 -17.02
C SER A 13 -5.73 4.61 -17.34
N TYR A 14 -5.81 3.62 -16.46
CA TYR A 14 -5.12 2.35 -16.63
C TYR A 14 -5.95 1.20 -16.07
N ASP A 15 -5.62 -0.01 -16.52
CA ASP A 15 -6.31 -1.21 -16.11
C ASP A 15 -5.54 -1.96 -15.00
N ILE A 16 -6.29 -2.54 -14.07
CA ILE A 16 -5.82 -3.49 -13.07
C ILE A 16 -6.42 -4.84 -13.43
N HIS A 17 -5.59 -5.82 -13.76
CA HIS A 17 -6.00 -7.21 -13.90
C HIS A 17 -5.73 -7.96 -12.60
N ILE A 18 -6.74 -8.66 -12.12
CA ILE A 18 -6.70 -9.41 -10.84
C ILE A 18 -7.08 -10.85 -11.13
N GLY A 19 -6.26 -11.79 -10.72
CA GLY A 19 -6.52 -13.23 -10.93
C GLY A 19 -5.30 -14.09 -10.66
N ALA A 20 -5.46 -15.40 -10.80
CA ALA A 20 -4.37 -16.35 -10.65
C ALA A 20 -3.58 -16.50 -11.96
N GLU A 21 -2.28 -16.81 -11.83
CA GLU A 21 -1.40 -17.19 -12.95
C GLU A 21 -1.24 -16.11 -14.04
N LEU A 22 -1.37 -14.82 -13.67
CA LEU A 22 -1.27 -13.71 -14.63
C LEU A 22 0.17 -13.51 -15.14
N LEU A 23 1.18 -13.86 -14.35
CA LEU A 23 2.59 -13.81 -14.76
C LEU A 23 2.90 -14.66 -16.00
N GLY A 24 2.09 -15.70 -16.27
CA GLY A 24 2.20 -16.54 -17.45
C GLY A 24 1.44 -16.02 -18.68
N GLN A 25 0.70 -14.91 -18.57
CA GLN A 25 -0.16 -14.38 -19.65
C GLN A 25 0.53 -13.21 -20.36
N ALA A 26 1.43 -13.54 -21.28
CA ALA A 26 2.23 -12.55 -22.02
C ALA A 26 1.39 -11.55 -22.83
N GLU A 27 0.21 -11.97 -23.27
CA GLU A 27 -0.73 -11.13 -24.04
C GLU A 27 -1.18 -9.88 -23.29
N LEU A 28 -1.21 -9.92 -21.95
CA LEU A 28 -1.55 -8.76 -21.11
C LEU A 28 -0.50 -7.65 -21.18
N LEU A 29 0.74 -8.01 -21.48
CA LEU A 29 1.87 -7.09 -21.55
C LEU A 29 2.11 -6.56 -22.96
N LEU A 30 1.70 -7.28 -24.01
CA LEU A 30 2.03 -6.96 -25.40
C LEU A 30 1.61 -5.56 -25.83
N ALA A 31 0.41 -5.11 -25.43
CA ALA A 31 -0.09 -3.78 -25.78
C ALA A 31 0.73 -2.64 -25.17
N HIS A 32 1.44 -2.92 -24.08
CA HIS A 32 2.23 -1.94 -23.32
C HIS A 32 3.72 -2.00 -23.61
N VAL A 33 4.18 -2.90 -24.50
CA VAL A 33 5.57 -3.10 -24.88
C VAL A 33 5.79 -3.00 -26.40
N PRO A 34 5.60 -1.81 -27.00
CA PRO A 34 5.56 -1.66 -28.46
C PRO A 34 6.91 -1.99 -29.14
N ARG A 35 8.03 -1.80 -28.46
CA ARG A 35 9.38 -2.06 -28.98
C ARG A 35 9.95 -3.43 -28.58
N LYS A 36 9.14 -4.32 -28.02
CA LYS A 36 9.52 -5.66 -27.57
C LYS A 36 10.78 -5.68 -26.68
N ARG A 37 10.92 -4.66 -25.84
CA ARG A 37 12.01 -4.52 -24.87
C ARG A 37 11.50 -3.90 -23.57
N VAL A 38 11.93 -4.46 -22.41
CA VAL A 38 11.57 -3.97 -21.08
C VAL A 38 12.77 -4.02 -20.15
N ALA A 39 12.72 -3.23 -19.06
CA ALA A 39 13.60 -3.40 -17.91
C ALA A 39 12.75 -3.86 -16.71
N ILE A 40 13.14 -4.94 -16.04
CA ILE A 40 12.44 -5.51 -14.89
C ILE A 40 13.23 -5.15 -13.64
N VAL A 41 12.62 -4.38 -12.75
CA VAL A 41 13.17 -4.05 -11.43
C VAL A 41 12.53 -4.95 -10.39
N THR A 42 13.34 -5.62 -9.60
CA THR A 42 12.92 -6.54 -8.54
C THR A 42 13.92 -6.49 -7.38
N ASN A 43 13.77 -7.32 -6.37
CA ASN A 43 14.70 -7.42 -5.26
C ASN A 43 15.24 -8.85 -5.06
N THR A 44 16.20 -9.00 -4.17
CA THR A 44 16.87 -10.27 -3.87
C THR A 44 15.94 -11.35 -3.32
N THR A 45 14.81 -10.98 -2.70
CA THR A 45 13.80 -11.92 -2.17
C THR A 45 12.84 -12.40 -3.27
N VAL A 46 12.39 -11.50 -4.14
CA VAL A 46 11.37 -11.79 -5.17
C VAL A 46 11.98 -12.38 -6.44
N ALA A 47 13.20 -12.00 -6.80
CA ALA A 47 13.86 -12.46 -8.01
C ALA A 47 13.93 -14.00 -8.13
N PRO A 48 14.38 -14.75 -7.10
CA PRO A 48 14.42 -16.21 -7.16
C PRO A 48 13.07 -16.88 -7.38
N LEU A 49 11.98 -16.22 -6.98
CA LEU A 49 10.64 -16.75 -7.03
C LEU A 49 9.95 -16.53 -8.39
N TYR A 50 10.17 -15.37 -9.01
CA TYR A 50 9.30 -14.93 -10.09
C TYR A 50 10.03 -14.35 -11.31
N LEU A 51 11.29 -13.89 -11.19
CA LEU A 51 11.97 -13.19 -12.29
C LEU A 51 12.14 -14.10 -13.51
N GLU A 52 12.63 -15.31 -13.32
CA GLU A 52 12.86 -16.25 -14.43
C GLU A 52 11.56 -16.60 -15.15
N ARG A 53 10.48 -16.82 -14.38
CA ARG A 53 9.17 -17.09 -14.96
C ARG A 53 8.68 -15.93 -15.83
N LEU A 54 8.77 -14.69 -15.35
CA LEU A 54 8.37 -13.49 -16.12
C LEU A 54 9.24 -13.32 -17.36
N VAL A 55 10.57 -13.50 -17.24
CA VAL A 55 11.51 -13.43 -18.37
C VAL A 55 11.17 -14.47 -19.44
N ASN A 56 10.86 -15.70 -19.05
CA ASN A 56 10.49 -16.75 -19.99
C ASN A 56 9.15 -16.45 -20.68
N THR A 57 8.17 -15.94 -19.93
CA THR A 57 6.88 -15.48 -20.47
C THR A 57 7.07 -14.38 -21.50
N LEU A 58 7.87 -13.36 -21.21
CA LEU A 58 8.17 -12.27 -22.14
C LEU A 58 8.92 -12.77 -23.40
N ARG A 59 9.90 -13.65 -23.20
CA ARG A 59 10.69 -14.25 -24.29
C ARG A 59 9.83 -15.07 -25.25
N SER A 60 8.80 -15.77 -24.76
CA SER A 60 7.89 -16.59 -25.58
C SER A 60 7.13 -15.79 -26.65
N VAL A 61 6.96 -14.47 -26.42
CA VAL A 61 6.35 -13.53 -27.37
C VAL A 61 7.34 -12.56 -28.01
N GLY A 62 8.63 -12.86 -27.89
CA GLY A 62 9.72 -12.11 -28.53
C GLY A 62 10.06 -10.78 -27.84
N ILE A 63 9.71 -10.60 -26.55
CA ILE A 63 10.10 -9.44 -25.76
C ILE A 63 11.44 -9.76 -25.05
N SER A 64 12.46 -8.92 -25.29
CA SER A 64 13.72 -8.95 -24.56
C SER A 64 13.61 -8.18 -23.24
N SER A 65 14.28 -8.66 -22.19
CA SER A 65 14.26 -8.05 -20.88
C SER A 65 15.65 -7.88 -20.28
N THR A 66 15.85 -6.79 -19.55
CA THR A 66 17.00 -6.54 -18.69
C THR A 66 16.52 -6.60 -17.23
N GLY A 67 17.17 -7.42 -16.39
CA GLY A 67 16.84 -7.52 -14.96
C GLY A 67 17.70 -6.57 -14.12
N VAL A 68 17.07 -5.86 -13.18
CA VAL A 68 17.72 -5.03 -12.15
C VAL A 68 17.31 -5.56 -10.79
N ILE A 69 18.24 -6.16 -10.06
CA ILE A 69 17.94 -6.77 -8.74
C ILE A 69 18.50 -5.87 -7.66
N LEU A 70 17.60 -5.33 -6.83
CA LEU A 70 17.91 -4.43 -5.72
C LEU A 70 17.99 -5.20 -4.39
N PRO A 71 18.66 -4.68 -3.37
CA PRO A 71 18.50 -5.17 -2.00
C PRO A 71 17.04 -5.11 -1.56
N ASP A 72 16.63 -6.03 -0.67
CA ASP A 72 15.28 -6.08 -0.14
C ASP A 72 15.14 -5.30 1.17
N GLY A 73 14.01 -4.62 1.35
CA GLY A 73 13.60 -3.94 2.57
C GLY A 73 13.43 -2.43 2.46
N GLU A 74 12.64 -1.88 3.37
CA GLU A 74 12.31 -0.44 3.43
C GLU A 74 13.56 0.45 3.64
N SER A 75 14.58 -0.06 4.31
CA SER A 75 15.87 0.65 4.54
C SER A 75 16.63 0.95 3.24
N TYR A 76 16.34 0.22 2.18
CA TYR A 76 16.93 0.42 0.86
C TYR A 76 16.09 1.32 -0.06
N LYS A 77 14.97 1.85 0.40
CA LYS A 77 14.15 2.80 -0.36
C LYS A 77 14.80 4.19 -0.36
N THR A 78 15.98 4.30 -0.95
CA THR A 78 16.87 5.48 -0.89
C THR A 78 17.31 5.96 -2.25
N SER A 79 17.88 7.17 -2.32
CA SER A 79 18.48 7.71 -3.54
C SER A 79 19.67 6.88 -4.03
N ALA A 80 20.46 6.31 -3.12
CA ALA A 80 21.58 5.45 -3.49
C ALA A 80 21.11 4.19 -4.25
N THR A 81 20.06 3.53 -3.73
CA THR A 81 19.47 2.35 -4.40
C THR A 81 18.74 2.74 -5.70
N LEU A 82 18.07 3.91 -5.73
CA LEU A 82 17.45 4.43 -6.94
C LEU A 82 18.47 4.62 -8.07
N ASN A 83 19.68 5.09 -7.77
CA ASN A 83 20.75 5.25 -8.74
C ASN A 83 21.17 3.91 -9.40
N LEU A 84 21.08 2.78 -8.68
CA LEU A 84 21.34 1.46 -9.29
C LEU A 84 20.37 1.16 -10.45
N ILE A 85 19.11 1.66 -10.35
CA ILE A 85 18.15 1.52 -11.46
C ILE A 85 18.62 2.37 -12.64
N TYR A 86 19.00 3.63 -12.43
CA TYR A 86 19.45 4.52 -13.51
C TYR A 86 20.70 4.00 -14.19
N ASP A 87 21.70 3.55 -13.41
CA ASP A 87 22.93 3.00 -13.94
C ASP A 87 22.65 1.80 -14.86
N ALA A 88 21.82 0.85 -14.40
CA ALA A 88 21.43 -0.30 -15.20
C ALA A 88 20.67 0.10 -16.48
N LEU A 89 19.79 1.10 -16.42
CA LEU A 89 19.05 1.58 -17.59
C LEU A 89 19.98 2.24 -18.62
N LEU A 90 20.95 3.04 -18.16
CA LEU A 90 21.93 3.73 -19.02
C LEU A 90 22.93 2.75 -19.64
N GLU A 91 23.50 1.84 -18.85
CA GLU A 91 24.41 0.79 -19.32
C GLU A 91 23.77 -0.07 -20.41
N ASN A 92 22.49 -0.40 -20.22
CA ASN A 92 21.72 -1.18 -21.19
C ASN A 92 21.10 -0.31 -22.29
N ARG A 93 21.37 0.99 -22.35
CA ARG A 93 20.85 1.91 -23.38
C ARG A 93 19.32 1.82 -23.52
N CYS A 94 18.60 1.82 -22.38
CA CYS A 94 17.15 1.82 -22.39
C CYS A 94 16.63 3.15 -22.94
N GLU A 95 15.75 3.08 -23.91
CA GLU A 95 15.16 4.23 -24.60
C GLU A 95 13.93 4.75 -23.86
N ARG A 96 13.43 5.94 -24.25
CA ARG A 96 12.21 6.54 -23.69
C ARG A 96 10.96 5.64 -23.88
N SER A 97 10.96 4.80 -24.88
CA SER A 97 9.89 3.83 -25.18
C SER A 97 10.05 2.48 -24.47
N THR A 98 11.12 2.27 -23.68
CA THR A 98 11.34 1.04 -22.90
C THR A 98 10.57 1.09 -21.60
N PRO A 99 9.50 0.29 -21.43
CA PRO A 99 8.76 0.27 -20.17
C PRO A 99 9.59 -0.34 -19.04
N LEU A 100 9.43 0.20 -17.82
CA LEU A 100 9.93 -0.43 -16.61
C LEU A 100 8.84 -1.34 -16.03
N ILE A 101 9.19 -2.54 -15.61
CA ILE A 101 8.29 -3.45 -14.89
C ILE A 101 8.76 -3.53 -13.44
N ALA A 102 7.91 -3.10 -12.51
CA ALA A 102 8.11 -3.27 -11.09
C ALA A 102 7.58 -4.66 -10.67
N LEU A 103 8.46 -5.61 -10.41
CA LEU A 103 8.11 -6.96 -9.94
C LEU A 103 8.46 -7.07 -8.45
N GLY A 104 7.50 -6.83 -7.56
CA GLY A 104 7.78 -6.85 -6.11
C GLY A 104 6.71 -6.21 -5.23
N GLY A 105 7.03 -5.99 -3.96
CA GLY A 105 6.21 -5.28 -3.01
C GLY A 105 6.21 -3.75 -3.24
N GLY A 106 5.63 -3.01 -2.28
CA GLY A 106 5.47 -1.55 -2.36
C GLY A 106 6.78 -0.79 -2.54
N VAL A 107 7.88 -1.21 -1.90
CA VAL A 107 9.21 -0.60 -2.06
C VAL A 107 9.66 -0.62 -3.51
N ILE A 108 9.55 -1.79 -4.17
CA ILE A 108 9.91 -1.95 -5.58
C ILE A 108 8.97 -1.15 -6.48
N GLY A 109 7.66 -1.17 -6.20
CA GLY A 109 6.67 -0.38 -6.94
C GLY A 109 6.97 1.11 -6.91
N ASP A 110 7.20 1.66 -5.72
CA ASP A 110 7.47 3.09 -5.50
C ASP A 110 8.79 3.54 -6.13
N MET A 111 9.86 2.78 -5.94
CA MET A 111 11.18 3.12 -6.50
C MET A 111 11.18 3.02 -8.03
N THR A 112 10.58 1.96 -8.59
CA THR A 112 10.49 1.79 -10.05
C THR A 112 9.62 2.87 -10.68
N GLY A 113 8.48 3.19 -10.07
CA GLY A 113 7.61 4.26 -10.54
C GLY A 113 8.29 5.63 -10.48
N PHE A 114 9.07 5.92 -9.43
CA PHE A 114 9.82 7.15 -9.33
C PHE A 114 11.01 7.19 -10.32
N ALA A 115 11.70 6.07 -10.51
CA ALA A 115 12.70 5.96 -11.58
C ALA A 115 12.07 6.21 -12.96
N ALA A 116 10.88 5.61 -13.22
CA ALA A 116 10.17 5.82 -14.47
C ALA A 116 9.76 7.28 -14.68
N ALA A 117 9.32 7.97 -13.62
CA ALA A 117 8.92 9.38 -13.69
C ALA A 117 10.10 10.32 -14.03
N THR A 118 11.30 9.97 -13.67
CA THR A 118 12.48 10.85 -13.75
C THR A 118 13.48 10.46 -14.84
N TYR A 119 13.62 9.17 -15.15
CA TYR A 119 14.47 8.68 -16.23
C TYR A 119 13.99 9.23 -17.58
N LEU A 120 14.89 9.87 -18.33
CA LEU A 120 14.60 10.54 -19.62
C LEU A 120 13.37 11.50 -19.57
N ARG A 121 13.05 12.04 -18.41
CA ARG A 121 11.88 12.91 -18.13
C ARG A 121 10.52 12.20 -18.25
N GLY A 122 10.51 10.91 -18.07
CA GLY A 122 9.32 10.06 -18.06
C GLY A 122 9.41 8.93 -19.07
N VAL A 123 9.30 7.68 -18.58
CA VAL A 123 9.19 6.46 -19.35
C VAL A 123 8.00 5.65 -18.85
N PRO A 124 7.35 4.83 -19.70
CA PRO A 124 6.22 4.01 -19.24
C PRO A 124 6.64 3.04 -18.13
N PHE A 125 5.70 2.71 -17.21
CA PHE A 125 5.94 1.62 -16.28
C PHE A 125 4.70 0.77 -16.02
N ILE A 126 4.93 -0.47 -15.62
CA ILE A 126 3.94 -1.50 -15.32
C ILE A 126 4.21 -2.00 -13.91
N GLN A 127 3.17 -2.24 -13.12
CA GLN A 127 3.31 -2.82 -11.79
C GLN A 127 2.84 -4.28 -11.78
N ILE A 128 3.67 -5.15 -11.21
CA ILE A 128 3.35 -6.54 -10.89
C ILE A 128 3.57 -6.72 -9.38
N PRO A 129 2.58 -6.29 -8.57
CA PRO A 129 2.68 -6.33 -7.12
C PRO A 129 2.63 -7.77 -6.61
N THR A 130 3.57 -8.14 -5.72
CA THR A 130 3.73 -9.51 -5.20
C THR A 130 3.37 -9.67 -3.72
N THR A 131 3.03 -8.59 -3.01
CA THR A 131 2.51 -8.63 -1.65
C THR A 131 1.05 -8.20 -1.63
N LEU A 132 0.26 -8.67 -0.65
CA LEU A 132 -1.15 -8.25 -0.54
C LEU A 132 -1.25 -6.73 -0.37
N LEU A 133 -0.43 -6.14 0.49
CA LEU A 133 -0.37 -4.69 0.69
C LEU A 133 -0.17 -3.94 -0.64
N SER A 134 0.76 -4.40 -1.48
CA SER A 134 0.99 -3.75 -2.77
C SER A 134 -0.14 -4.00 -3.77
N GLN A 135 -0.79 -5.15 -3.75
CA GLN A 135 -1.92 -5.45 -4.63
C GLN A 135 -3.16 -4.59 -4.31
N VAL A 136 -3.41 -4.31 -3.02
CA VAL A 136 -4.63 -3.59 -2.61
C VAL A 136 -4.41 -2.09 -2.38
N ASP A 137 -3.16 -1.65 -2.22
CA ASP A 137 -2.87 -0.26 -1.84
C ASP A 137 -1.78 0.38 -2.70
N SER A 138 -0.49 0.10 -2.51
CA SER A 138 0.58 0.92 -3.08
C SER A 138 0.63 0.93 -4.60
N SER A 139 0.14 -0.09 -5.31
CA SER A 139 0.09 -0.12 -6.77
C SER A 139 -1.02 0.75 -7.39
N VAL A 140 -1.91 1.34 -6.58
CA VAL A 140 -3.05 2.13 -7.06
C VAL A 140 -2.89 3.60 -6.66
N GLY A 141 -3.02 4.50 -7.64
CA GLY A 141 -3.05 5.94 -7.41
C GLY A 141 -1.73 6.67 -7.55
N GLY A 142 -0.70 6.01 -8.11
CA GLY A 142 0.49 6.66 -8.67
C GLY A 142 1.40 7.39 -7.69
N LYS A 143 1.28 7.19 -6.38
CA LYS A 143 2.27 7.69 -5.41
C LYS A 143 3.54 6.88 -5.57
N THR A 144 4.62 7.53 -5.99
CA THR A 144 5.95 6.90 -6.18
C THR A 144 6.99 7.73 -5.45
N GLY A 145 8.07 7.11 -4.96
CA GLY A 145 9.07 7.87 -4.25
C GLY A 145 10.06 7.05 -3.45
N ILE A 146 10.89 7.79 -2.73
CA ILE A 146 11.95 7.28 -1.86
C ILE A 146 11.93 7.97 -0.51
N ASN A 147 12.60 7.35 0.46
CA ASN A 147 12.81 7.90 1.78
C ASN A 147 14.01 8.86 1.81
N HIS A 148 13.98 9.76 2.77
CA HIS A 148 15.09 10.63 3.14
C HIS A 148 15.42 10.39 4.62
N PRO A 149 16.67 10.59 5.09
CA PRO A 149 17.00 10.45 6.52
C PRO A 149 16.11 11.28 7.46
N LEU A 150 15.54 12.38 6.97
CA LEU A 150 14.65 13.27 7.72
C LEU A 150 13.16 12.94 7.59
N GLY A 151 12.78 11.89 6.83
CA GLY A 151 11.37 11.51 6.72
C GLY A 151 11.08 10.45 5.65
N LYS A 152 10.07 9.64 5.93
CA LYS A 152 9.59 8.59 5.02
C LYS A 152 8.81 9.18 3.85
N ASN A 153 9.06 8.68 2.62
CA ASN A 153 8.35 9.08 1.39
C ASN A 153 8.37 10.60 1.09
N MET A 154 9.46 11.30 1.47
CA MET A 154 9.56 12.76 1.30
C MET A 154 9.89 13.19 -0.13
N ILE A 155 10.46 12.31 -0.94
CA ILE A 155 10.91 12.61 -2.30
C ILE A 155 10.19 11.68 -3.26
N GLY A 156 9.45 12.22 -4.22
CA GLY A 156 8.69 11.39 -5.15
C GLY A 156 7.90 12.17 -6.19
N ALA A 157 7.09 11.45 -6.92
CA ALA A 157 6.22 11.98 -7.96
C ALA A 157 4.88 11.25 -7.96
N PHE A 158 3.81 11.95 -8.39
CA PHE A 158 2.58 11.29 -8.82
C PHE A 158 2.78 10.82 -10.26
N TYR A 159 2.96 9.52 -10.45
CA TYR A 159 3.21 8.92 -11.75
C TYR A 159 2.42 7.63 -11.90
N GLN A 160 1.44 7.62 -12.82
CA GLN A 160 0.52 6.49 -12.96
C GLN A 160 1.14 5.36 -13.79
N PRO A 161 0.95 4.09 -13.41
CA PRO A 161 1.35 2.96 -14.23
C PRO A 161 0.45 2.86 -15.47
N GLN A 162 0.94 2.21 -16.52
CA GLN A 162 0.11 1.89 -17.69
C GLN A 162 -0.74 0.64 -17.49
N LEU A 163 -0.34 -0.21 -16.56
CA LEU A 163 -0.98 -1.48 -16.25
C LEU A 163 -0.58 -1.95 -14.85
N VAL A 164 -1.50 -2.59 -14.16
CA VAL A 164 -1.22 -3.35 -12.92
C VAL A 164 -1.68 -4.80 -13.13
N LEU A 165 -0.79 -5.76 -12.85
CA LEU A 165 -1.10 -7.19 -12.85
C LEU A 165 -1.02 -7.74 -11.42
N ALA A 166 -2.15 -7.81 -10.73
CA ALA A 166 -2.27 -8.38 -9.39
C ALA A 166 -2.47 -9.91 -9.51
N ASP A 167 -1.36 -10.64 -9.63
CA ASP A 167 -1.38 -12.10 -9.67
C ASP A 167 -1.51 -12.64 -8.24
N ILE A 168 -2.70 -13.15 -7.90
CA ILE A 168 -2.97 -13.69 -6.56
C ILE A 168 -2.12 -14.93 -6.23
N SER A 169 -1.59 -15.63 -7.25
CA SER A 169 -0.71 -16.79 -7.03
C SER A 169 0.60 -16.39 -6.33
N THR A 170 1.03 -15.13 -6.45
CA THR A 170 2.23 -14.64 -5.76
C THR A 170 2.07 -14.61 -4.24
N LEU A 171 0.84 -14.55 -3.74
CA LEU A 171 0.54 -14.56 -2.32
C LEU A 171 0.78 -15.93 -1.66
N ASN A 172 0.92 -17.00 -2.45
CA ASN A 172 1.23 -18.34 -1.92
C ASN A 172 2.63 -18.44 -1.32
N THR A 173 3.56 -17.60 -1.75
CA THR A 173 4.93 -17.54 -1.21
C THR A 173 5.14 -16.38 -0.23
N LEU A 174 4.10 -15.56 -0.04
CA LEU A 174 4.17 -14.44 0.90
C LEU A 174 4.13 -14.96 2.34
N PRO A 175 5.05 -14.55 3.24
CA PRO A 175 4.99 -14.90 4.66
C PRO A 175 3.64 -14.51 5.30
N ASP A 176 3.16 -15.32 6.26
CA ASP A 176 1.86 -15.07 6.92
C ASP A 176 1.79 -13.71 7.60
N ARG A 177 2.90 -13.25 8.19
CA ARG A 177 2.99 -11.91 8.82
C ARG A 177 2.75 -10.79 7.81
N GLU A 178 3.31 -10.92 6.61
CA GLU A 178 3.15 -9.96 5.51
C GLU A 178 1.74 -10.02 4.90
N LEU A 179 1.15 -11.21 4.83
CA LEU A 179 -0.24 -11.38 4.41
C LEU A 179 -1.18 -10.65 5.39
N SER A 180 -0.99 -10.88 6.69
CA SER A 180 -1.74 -10.19 7.75
C SER A 180 -1.56 -8.68 7.68
N ALA A 181 -0.32 -8.18 7.49
CA ALA A 181 -0.06 -6.76 7.32
C ALA A 181 -0.85 -6.15 6.14
N GLY A 182 -0.96 -6.87 5.02
CA GLY A 182 -1.79 -6.43 3.90
C GLY A 182 -3.29 -6.41 4.23
N LEU A 183 -3.77 -7.32 5.08
CA LEU A 183 -5.17 -7.34 5.52
C LEU A 183 -5.55 -6.10 6.35
N ALA A 184 -4.60 -5.42 6.99
CA ALA A 184 -4.88 -4.15 7.67
C ALA A 184 -5.43 -3.10 6.71
N GLU A 185 -4.83 -2.97 5.53
CA GLU A 185 -5.29 -2.05 4.49
C GLU A 185 -6.62 -2.49 3.86
N VAL A 186 -6.84 -3.80 3.73
CA VAL A 186 -8.14 -4.35 3.26
C VAL A 186 -9.25 -3.98 4.24
N ILE A 187 -9.05 -4.17 5.55
CA ILE A 187 -10.02 -3.82 6.61
C ILE A 187 -10.29 -2.31 6.60
N LYS A 188 -9.27 -1.50 6.41
CA LYS A 188 -9.40 -0.03 6.35
C LYS A 188 -10.45 0.42 5.35
N TYR A 189 -10.53 -0.16 4.15
CA TYR A 189 -11.56 0.22 3.17
C TYR A 189 -12.97 -0.04 3.67
N GLY A 190 -13.19 -1.16 4.34
CA GLY A 190 -14.47 -1.46 4.97
C GLY A 190 -14.84 -0.43 6.03
N LEU A 191 -13.87 -0.04 6.86
CA LEU A 191 -14.08 0.92 7.96
C LEU A 191 -14.36 2.35 7.47
N ILE A 192 -13.71 2.80 6.40
CA ILE A 192 -13.82 4.20 5.97
C ILE A 192 -15.02 4.47 5.07
N ARG A 193 -15.52 3.48 4.28
CA ARG A 193 -16.53 3.76 3.26
C ARG A 193 -17.37 2.58 2.78
N ASP A 194 -17.13 1.36 3.24
CA ASP A 194 -17.73 0.16 2.65
C ASP A 194 -18.17 -0.83 3.72
N LEU A 195 -19.23 -0.48 4.45
CA LEU A 195 -19.77 -1.33 5.53
C LEU A 195 -20.13 -2.74 5.05
N PRO A 196 -20.77 -2.96 3.87
CA PRO A 196 -21.00 -4.32 3.38
C PRO A 196 -19.72 -5.13 3.17
N PHE A 197 -18.62 -4.47 2.78
CA PHE A 197 -17.32 -5.11 2.67
C PHE A 197 -16.73 -5.46 4.04
N LEU A 198 -16.90 -4.59 5.04
CA LEU A 198 -16.51 -4.88 6.42
C LEU A 198 -17.21 -6.13 6.95
N GLU A 199 -18.52 -6.22 6.77
CA GLU A 199 -19.34 -7.38 7.18
C GLU A 199 -18.92 -8.67 6.45
N TRP A 200 -18.58 -8.56 5.18
CA TRP A 200 -18.04 -9.69 4.42
C TRP A 200 -16.68 -10.13 4.96
N LEU A 201 -15.79 -9.20 5.32
CA LEU A 201 -14.47 -9.50 5.89
C LEU A 201 -14.57 -10.25 7.21
N GLU A 202 -15.49 -9.89 8.08
CA GLU A 202 -15.74 -10.59 9.35
C GLU A 202 -16.09 -12.06 9.15
N GLN A 203 -16.88 -12.36 8.10
CA GLN A 203 -17.30 -13.72 7.78
C GLN A 203 -16.23 -14.53 7.04
N ASN A 204 -15.34 -13.86 6.30
CA ASN A 204 -14.39 -14.52 5.38
C ASN A 204 -12.92 -14.41 5.81
N MET A 205 -12.60 -13.82 6.97
CA MET A 205 -11.22 -13.63 7.40
C MET A 205 -10.40 -14.92 7.45
N ARG A 206 -11.02 -16.04 7.88
CA ARG A 206 -10.34 -17.34 7.89
C ARG A 206 -9.97 -17.83 6.49
N ALA A 207 -10.83 -17.61 5.51
CA ALA A 207 -10.57 -17.98 4.11
C ALA A 207 -9.43 -17.11 3.53
N LEU A 208 -9.40 -15.82 3.85
CA LEU A 208 -8.31 -14.91 3.45
C LEU A 208 -6.96 -15.35 4.02
N LEU A 209 -6.91 -15.67 5.31
CA LEU A 209 -5.69 -16.19 5.96
C LEU A 209 -5.26 -17.57 5.40
N ALA A 210 -6.22 -18.38 4.97
CA ALA A 210 -5.96 -19.67 4.30
C ALA A 210 -5.57 -19.50 2.82
N ARG A 211 -5.51 -18.27 2.32
CA ARG A 211 -5.23 -17.91 0.92
C ARG A 211 -6.23 -18.52 -0.08
N ASP A 212 -7.51 -18.62 0.32
CA ASP A 212 -8.55 -19.06 -0.62
C ASP A 212 -8.55 -18.14 -1.84
N PRO A 213 -8.39 -18.65 -3.06
CA PRO A 213 -8.22 -17.82 -4.25
C PRO A 213 -9.45 -16.96 -4.54
N THR A 214 -10.65 -17.44 -4.23
CA THR A 214 -11.91 -16.74 -4.47
C THR A 214 -12.05 -15.58 -3.48
N ALA A 215 -11.76 -15.83 -2.20
CA ALA A 215 -11.81 -14.81 -1.17
C ALA A 215 -10.75 -13.72 -1.42
N LEU A 216 -9.50 -14.10 -1.76
CA LEU A 216 -8.44 -13.16 -2.09
C LEU A 216 -8.79 -12.31 -3.32
N GLN A 217 -9.28 -12.93 -4.40
CA GLN A 217 -9.67 -12.20 -5.60
C GLN A 217 -10.76 -11.16 -5.30
N TYR A 218 -11.77 -11.54 -4.52
CA TYR A 218 -12.85 -10.63 -4.14
C TYR A 218 -12.32 -9.47 -3.27
N ALA A 219 -11.54 -9.76 -2.24
CA ALA A 219 -11.00 -8.75 -1.34
C ALA A 219 -10.09 -7.76 -2.07
N ILE A 220 -9.20 -8.24 -2.95
CA ILE A 220 -8.31 -7.40 -3.76
C ILE A 220 -9.12 -6.53 -4.71
N ALA A 221 -10.08 -7.11 -5.43
CA ALA A 221 -10.91 -6.38 -6.38
C ALA A 221 -11.74 -5.29 -5.69
N ARG A 222 -12.33 -5.59 -4.52
CA ARG A 222 -13.14 -4.63 -3.78
C ARG A 222 -12.27 -3.50 -3.19
N SER A 223 -11.08 -3.84 -2.67
CA SER A 223 -10.11 -2.86 -2.19
C SER A 223 -9.63 -1.92 -3.31
N CYS A 224 -9.24 -2.48 -4.46
CA CYS A 224 -8.85 -1.70 -5.63
C CYS A 224 -9.99 -0.80 -6.14
N SER A 225 -11.25 -1.28 -6.13
CA SER A 225 -12.42 -0.48 -6.51
C SER A 225 -12.60 0.71 -5.56
N ASN A 226 -12.60 0.45 -4.26
CA ASN A 226 -12.70 1.50 -3.25
C ASN A 226 -11.59 2.55 -3.40
N LYS A 227 -10.34 2.11 -3.63
CA LYS A 227 -9.23 3.04 -3.82
C LYS A 227 -9.32 3.80 -5.15
N ALA A 228 -9.68 3.12 -6.24
CA ALA A 228 -9.81 3.74 -7.55
C ALA A 228 -10.86 4.86 -7.56
N GLU A 229 -11.98 4.68 -6.87
CA GLU A 229 -13.01 5.71 -6.71
C GLU A 229 -12.47 6.93 -5.98
N VAL A 230 -11.78 6.74 -4.85
CA VAL A 230 -11.18 7.84 -4.07
C VAL A 230 -10.09 8.56 -4.87
N VAL A 231 -9.23 7.82 -5.59
CA VAL A 231 -8.18 8.38 -6.44
C VAL A 231 -8.78 9.14 -7.63
N GLY A 232 -9.87 8.64 -8.21
CA GLY A 232 -10.58 9.30 -9.30
C GLY A 232 -11.17 10.66 -8.92
N MET A 233 -11.60 10.81 -7.65
CA MET A 233 -12.10 12.07 -7.11
C MET A 233 -10.98 13.02 -6.68
N ASP A 234 -9.87 12.49 -6.14
CA ASP A 234 -8.76 13.29 -5.60
C ASP A 234 -7.41 12.59 -5.85
N GLU A 235 -6.89 12.74 -7.07
CA GLU A 235 -5.63 12.09 -7.47
C GLU A 235 -4.42 12.52 -6.62
N ARG A 236 -4.37 13.80 -6.21
CA ARG A 236 -3.19 14.42 -5.56
C ARG A 236 -3.29 14.56 -4.05
N GLU A 237 -4.32 13.96 -3.42
CA GLU A 237 -4.51 13.98 -1.96
C GLU A 237 -4.66 15.39 -1.38
N SER A 238 -5.47 16.20 -2.04
CA SER A 238 -5.81 17.54 -1.57
C SER A 238 -7.05 17.58 -0.66
N GLY A 239 -7.82 16.50 -0.58
CA GLY A 239 -9.10 16.45 0.11
C GLY A 239 -9.46 15.02 0.58
N GLU A 240 -10.47 14.41 -0.06
CA GLU A 240 -11.06 13.13 0.37
C GLU A 240 -10.09 11.95 0.37
N ARG A 241 -9.04 11.96 -0.46
CA ARG A 241 -8.03 10.90 -0.46
C ARG A 241 -7.32 10.76 0.89
N ALA A 242 -7.30 11.82 1.71
CA ALA A 242 -6.75 11.74 3.05
C ALA A 242 -7.53 10.77 3.98
N LEU A 243 -8.79 10.42 3.67
CA LEU A 243 -9.54 9.37 4.38
C LEU A 243 -8.83 8.02 4.37
N LEU A 244 -8.05 7.73 3.32
CA LEU A 244 -7.21 6.52 3.24
C LEU A 244 -6.14 6.44 4.34
N ASN A 245 -5.95 7.50 5.11
CA ASN A 245 -5.00 7.54 6.23
C ASN A 245 -5.65 7.21 7.59
N LEU A 246 -6.81 6.52 7.65
CA LEU A 246 -7.34 6.00 8.92
C LEU A 246 -6.27 5.14 9.61
N GLY A 247 -6.02 5.40 10.89
CA GLY A 247 -4.98 4.71 11.67
C GLY A 247 -3.54 5.18 11.41
N HIS A 248 -3.26 5.89 10.33
CA HIS A 248 -1.87 6.23 9.95
C HIS A 248 -1.21 7.28 10.83
N THR A 249 -1.94 8.21 11.44
CA THR A 249 -1.33 9.21 12.35
C THR A 249 -0.69 8.51 13.54
N PHE A 250 -1.40 7.56 14.15
CA PHE A 250 -0.86 6.73 15.22
C PHE A 250 0.13 5.69 14.70
N GLY A 251 -0.18 5.04 13.56
CA GLY A 251 0.66 4.02 12.95
C GLY A 251 2.06 4.54 12.59
N HIS A 252 2.18 5.70 11.97
CA HIS A 252 3.48 6.33 11.68
C HIS A 252 4.26 6.68 12.95
N ALA A 253 3.57 7.11 14.01
CA ALA A 253 4.21 7.35 15.30
C ALA A 253 4.76 6.02 15.89
N ILE A 254 4.03 4.91 15.76
CA ILE A 254 4.49 3.58 16.15
C ILE A 254 5.71 3.16 15.32
N GLU A 255 5.65 3.24 13.98
CA GLU A 255 6.79 2.88 13.11
C GLU A 255 8.05 3.68 13.46
N SER A 256 7.90 5.00 13.64
CA SER A 256 9.01 5.88 13.95
C SER A 256 9.53 5.68 15.39
N GLY A 257 8.64 5.49 16.35
CA GLY A 257 8.98 5.35 17.76
C GLY A 257 9.65 4.03 18.11
N MET A 258 9.28 2.95 17.39
CA MET A 258 9.87 1.62 17.57
C MET A 258 11.12 1.40 16.72
N GLY A 259 11.33 2.24 15.69
CA GLY A 259 12.37 2.07 14.68
C GLY A 259 11.84 1.29 13.46
N TYR A 260 12.19 1.77 12.29
CA TYR A 260 11.73 1.16 11.03
C TYR A 260 12.14 -0.31 10.90
N GLY A 261 11.20 -1.16 10.50
CA GLY A 261 11.41 -2.60 10.31
C GLY A 261 11.12 -3.47 11.53
N VAL A 262 10.89 -2.91 12.72
CA VAL A 262 10.46 -3.66 13.91
C VAL A 262 8.99 -4.06 13.78
N TRP A 263 8.13 -3.09 13.49
CA TRP A 263 6.74 -3.31 13.11
C TRP A 263 6.58 -3.18 11.60
N LEU A 264 5.81 -4.10 11.00
CA LEU A 264 5.38 -3.91 9.62
C LEU A 264 4.38 -2.77 9.55
N HIS A 265 4.31 -2.10 8.40
CA HIS A 265 3.39 -0.99 8.19
C HIS A 265 1.94 -1.35 8.55
N GLY A 266 1.43 -2.48 8.06
CA GLY A 266 0.06 -2.92 8.36
C GLY A 266 -0.16 -3.28 9.83
N GLU A 267 0.85 -3.73 10.56
CA GLU A 267 0.77 -3.96 12.00
C GLU A 267 0.59 -2.62 12.75
N ALA A 268 1.39 -1.63 12.39
CA ALA A 268 1.30 -0.28 12.98
C ALA A 268 -0.02 0.40 12.62
N VAL A 269 -0.50 0.26 11.39
CA VAL A 269 -1.80 0.77 10.94
C VAL A 269 -2.95 0.08 11.67
N ALA A 270 -2.87 -1.24 11.93
CA ALA A 270 -3.90 -1.97 12.67
C ALA A 270 -4.05 -1.44 14.10
N ALA A 271 -2.94 -1.38 14.87
CA ALA A 271 -2.94 -0.80 16.21
C ALA A 271 -3.40 0.66 16.19
N GLY A 272 -2.90 1.46 15.23
CA GLY A 272 -3.29 2.85 15.06
C GLY A 272 -4.77 3.03 14.70
N THR A 273 -5.37 2.08 13.98
CA THR A 273 -6.81 2.11 13.67
C THR A 273 -7.65 1.79 14.90
N VAL A 274 -7.19 0.89 15.77
CA VAL A 274 -7.85 0.64 17.06
C VAL A 274 -7.79 1.89 17.94
N MET A 275 -6.65 2.61 17.96
CA MET A 275 -6.54 3.91 18.66
C MET A 275 -7.48 4.96 18.05
N ALA A 276 -7.60 5.04 16.74
CA ALA A 276 -8.52 5.95 16.08
C ALA A 276 -10.00 5.62 16.39
N ALA A 277 -10.34 4.33 16.50
CA ALA A 277 -11.68 3.90 16.92
C ALA A 277 -11.95 4.23 18.41
N ASP A 278 -10.98 4.02 19.30
CA ASP A 278 -11.09 4.42 20.72
C ASP A 278 -11.31 5.94 20.84
N LEU A 279 -10.50 6.72 20.09
CA LEU A 279 -10.65 8.19 20.06
C LEU A 279 -12.03 8.61 19.55
N SER A 280 -12.55 7.96 18.50
CA SER A 280 -13.89 8.20 17.96
C SER A 280 -14.98 7.89 19.01
N CYS A 281 -14.79 6.82 19.79
CA CYS A 281 -15.69 6.45 20.88
C CYS A 281 -15.68 7.47 22.02
N ARG A 282 -14.51 7.94 22.45
CA ARG A 282 -14.38 8.99 23.50
C ARG A 282 -14.97 10.32 23.06
N LEU A 283 -14.96 10.62 21.77
CA LEU A 283 -15.65 11.79 21.20
C LEU A 283 -17.17 11.58 21.09
N GLY A 284 -17.68 10.37 21.42
CA GLY A 284 -19.10 10.06 21.36
C GLY A 284 -19.65 9.81 19.96
N TRP A 285 -18.78 9.55 18.97
CA TRP A 285 -19.20 9.34 17.57
C TRP A 285 -19.59 7.89 17.28
N ILE A 286 -18.90 6.93 17.91
CA ILE A 286 -19.22 5.49 17.83
C ILE A 286 -19.35 4.89 19.22
N GLY A 287 -19.98 3.72 19.32
CA GLY A 287 -20.16 3.02 20.60
C GLY A 287 -18.95 2.13 20.95
N SER A 288 -18.85 1.76 22.23
CA SER A 288 -17.82 0.81 22.69
C SER A 288 -17.93 -0.57 22.02
N SER A 289 -19.14 -0.97 21.61
CA SER A 289 -19.38 -2.17 20.81
C SER A 289 -18.72 -2.10 19.43
N ASP A 290 -18.67 -0.92 18.81
CA ASP A 290 -18.01 -0.72 17.51
C ASP A 290 -16.49 -0.83 17.66
N VAL A 291 -15.93 -0.25 18.74
CA VAL A 291 -14.50 -0.39 19.06
C VAL A 291 -14.15 -1.86 19.26
N ALA A 292 -14.95 -2.60 20.03
CA ALA A 292 -14.75 -4.03 20.23
C ALA A 292 -14.82 -4.81 18.91
N ARG A 293 -15.75 -4.48 18.02
CA ARG A 293 -15.91 -5.09 16.69
C ARG A 293 -14.67 -4.85 15.82
N VAL A 294 -14.16 -3.62 15.77
CA VAL A 294 -12.92 -3.26 15.07
C VAL A 294 -11.73 -4.07 15.61
N ARG A 295 -11.57 -4.10 16.93
CA ARG A 295 -10.49 -4.82 17.62
C ARG A 295 -10.52 -6.31 17.32
N GLU A 296 -11.68 -6.95 17.41
CA GLU A 296 -11.83 -8.38 17.11
C GLU A 296 -11.51 -8.71 15.66
N LEU A 297 -11.89 -7.87 14.70
CA LEU A 297 -11.57 -8.10 13.29
C LEU A 297 -10.05 -8.07 13.04
N PHE A 298 -9.32 -7.13 13.63
CA PHE A 298 -7.85 -7.11 13.54
C PHE A 298 -7.20 -8.31 14.24
N LYS A 299 -7.72 -8.74 15.40
CA LYS A 299 -7.27 -9.99 16.06
C LYS A 299 -7.49 -11.21 15.18
N LEU A 300 -8.66 -11.33 14.54
CA LEU A 300 -8.95 -12.40 13.59
C LEU A 300 -7.98 -12.39 12.40
N ALA A 301 -7.55 -11.22 11.95
CA ALA A 301 -6.53 -11.05 10.92
C ALA A 301 -5.10 -11.30 11.42
N LYS A 302 -4.92 -11.73 12.69
CA LYS A 302 -3.62 -11.96 13.36
C LYS A 302 -2.75 -10.70 13.43
N LEU A 303 -3.38 -9.54 13.58
CA LEU A 303 -2.71 -8.25 13.71
C LEU A 303 -2.68 -7.77 15.17
N PRO A 304 -1.67 -6.99 15.58
CA PRO A 304 -1.63 -6.39 16.90
C PRO A 304 -2.75 -5.36 17.04
N VAL A 305 -3.37 -5.35 18.22
CA VAL A 305 -4.47 -4.43 18.57
C VAL A 305 -4.14 -3.57 19.80
N VAL A 306 -2.94 -3.73 20.33
CA VAL A 306 -2.38 -2.95 21.43
C VAL A 306 -1.18 -2.19 20.91
N ALA A 307 -1.15 -0.90 21.14
CA ALA A 307 -0.04 -0.05 20.73
C ALA A 307 1.17 -0.22 21.70
N PRO A 308 2.40 -0.06 21.22
CA PRO A 308 3.56 -0.08 22.10
C PRO A 308 3.54 1.11 23.06
N ASN A 309 3.94 0.89 24.31
CA ASN A 309 4.02 1.95 25.30
C ASN A 309 5.24 2.86 25.05
N LEU A 310 5.04 3.93 24.30
CA LEU A 310 6.05 4.95 24.05
C LEU A 310 5.92 6.15 25.01
N GLY A 311 4.82 6.23 25.77
CA GLY A 311 4.43 7.40 26.55
C GLY A 311 3.75 8.48 25.71
N SER A 312 2.76 9.17 26.31
CA SER A 312 1.90 10.15 25.61
C SER A 312 2.69 11.29 24.99
N GLU A 313 3.69 11.83 25.68
CA GLU A 313 4.53 12.93 25.16
C GLU A 313 5.27 12.53 23.89
N LYS A 314 5.88 11.33 23.87
CA LYS A 314 6.60 10.84 22.70
C LYS A 314 5.67 10.58 21.51
N TYR A 315 4.45 10.07 21.76
CA TYR A 315 3.45 9.95 20.70
C TYR A 315 3.11 11.31 20.10
N LEU A 316 2.86 12.33 20.92
CA LEU A 316 2.54 13.69 20.45
C LEU A 316 3.68 14.30 19.63
N ASP A 317 4.93 14.14 20.07
CA ASP A 317 6.11 14.61 19.34
C ASP A 317 6.19 13.95 17.94
N LEU A 318 6.07 12.62 17.91
CA LEU A 318 6.16 11.85 16.65
C LEU A 318 5.02 12.16 15.69
N MET A 319 3.80 12.35 16.21
CA MET A 319 2.64 12.78 15.41
C MET A 319 2.81 14.22 14.90
N GLY A 320 3.43 15.11 15.69
CA GLY A 320 3.72 16.49 15.31
C GLY A 320 4.73 16.61 14.16
N MET A 321 5.60 15.60 13.97
CA MET A 321 6.55 15.53 12.85
C MET A 321 5.92 14.97 11.57
N ASP A 322 4.69 14.45 11.60
CA ASP A 322 4.01 13.92 10.41
C ASP A 322 3.60 15.09 9.48
N LYS A 323 3.64 14.83 8.17
CA LYS A 323 3.18 15.74 7.09
C LYS A 323 1.75 16.24 7.23
N LYS A 324 0.97 15.66 8.15
CA LYS A 324 -0.44 15.96 8.40
C LYS A 324 -0.66 17.17 9.31
N VAL A 325 0.41 17.82 9.77
CA VAL A 325 0.31 19.08 10.52
C VAL A 325 0.05 20.21 9.53
N GLU A 326 -1.16 20.73 9.50
CA GLU A 326 -1.53 21.91 8.71
C GLU A 326 -1.77 23.09 9.66
N SER A 327 -1.01 24.16 9.49
CA SER A 327 -1.08 25.36 10.36
C SER A 327 -0.86 25.07 11.85
N GLY A 328 -0.03 24.06 12.18
CA GLY A 328 0.28 23.69 13.57
C GLY A 328 -0.79 22.85 14.28
N LYS A 329 -1.84 22.39 13.58
CA LYS A 329 -2.87 21.49 14.14
C LYS A 329 -2.73 20.09 13.56
N LEU A 330 -2.77 19.08 14.44
CA LEU A 330 -2.83 17.67 14.06
C LEU A 330 -4.19 17.39 13.38
N ARG A 331 -4.15 16.70 12.25
CA ARG A 331 -5.35 16.20 11.55
C ARG A 331 -5.46 14.70 11.74
N PHE A 332 -6.64 14.24 12.12
CA PHE A 332 -6.97 12.84 12.30
C PHE A 332 -8.01 12.40 11.29
N VAL A 333 -7.93 11.15 10.89
CA VAL A 333 -9.02 10.44 10.25
C VAL A 333 -9.69 9.58 11.33
N LEU A 334 -10.95 9.82 11.59
CA LEU A 334 -11.74 9.18 12.65
C LEU A 334 -13.04 8.63 12.08
N LEU A 335 -13.71 7.74 12.81
CA LEU A 335 -14.95 7.10 12.42
C LEU A 335 -16.16 7.87 12.99
N ARG A 336 -17.07 8.32 12.13
CA ARG A 336 -18.40 8.77 12.54
C ARG A 336 -19.33 7.59 12.84
N GLN A 337 -19.17 6.55 12.05
CA GLN A 337 -19.74 5.22 12.22
C GLN A 337 -18.89 4.22 11.44
N LEU A 338 -19.09 2.93 11.65
CA LEU A 338 -18.42 1.92 10.82
C LEU A 338 -18.88 2.07 9.36
N GLY A 339 -17.93 2.16 8.44
CA GLY A 339 -18.20 2.43 7.02
C GLY A 339 -18.30 3.91 6.66
N ASP A 340 -18.03 4.82 7.62
CA ASP A 340 -18.01 6.27 7.36
C ASP A 340 -16.95 6.97 8.22
N ALA A 341 -15.94 7.50 7.57
CA ALA A 341 -14.83 8.22 8.21
C ALA A 341 -14.82 9.70 7.85
N VAL A 342 -14.22 10.50 8.72
CA VAL A 342 -14.11 11.95 8.57
C VAL A 342 -12.70 12.43 8.93
N ILE A 343 -12.28 13.51 8.28
CA ILE A 343 -11.05 14.23 8.63
C ILE A 343 -11.40 15.33 9.61
N THR A 344 -10.72 15.39 10.74
CA THR A 344 -10.91 16.43 11.76
C THR A 344 -9.60 16.91 12.37
N ALA A 345 -9.56 18.17 12.76
CA ALA A 345 -8.52 18.76 13.60
C ALA A 345 -9.08 19.15 14.98
N ASP A 346 -10.38 18.96 15.20
CA ASP A 346 -11.06 19.38 16.41
C ASP A 346 -11.09 18.24 17.44
N VAL A 347 -9.91 17.84 17.89
CA VAL A 347 -9.72 16.81 18.91
C VAL A 347 -9.20 17.48 20.19
N PRO A 348 -9.98 17.46 21.30
CA PRO A 348 -9.52 17.98 22.59
C PRO A 348 -8.28 17.20 23.08
N LEU A 349 -7.25 17.92 23.48
CA LEU A 349 -5.96 17.33 23.86
C LEU A 349 -6.09 16.32 25.02
N HIS A 350 -6.96 16.59 25.99
CA HIS A 350 -7.19 15.67 27.11
C HIS A 350 -7.77 14.33 26.65
N ILE A 351 -8.71 14.32 25.69
CA ILE A 351 -9.28 13.08 25.13
C ILE A 351 -8.21 12.30 24.34
N LEU A 352 -7.35 13.01 23.60
CA LEU A 352 -6.23 12.38 22.93
C LEU A 352 -5.28 11.72 23.92
N HIS A 353 -4.93 12.39 25.04
CA HIS A 353 -4.11 11.80 26.11
C HIS A 353 -4.76 10.55 26.70
N GLU A 354 -6.05 10.57 27.02
CA GLU A 354 -6.76 9.39 27.51
C GLU A 354 -6.69 8.21 26.54
N THR A 355 -6.83 8.45 25.22
CA THR A 355 -6.65 7.41 24.20
C THR A 355 -5.23 6.85 24.19
N LEU A 356 -4.22 7.72 24.21
CA LEU A 356 -2.80 7.31 24.21
C LEU A 356 -2.45 6.45 25.43
N GLU A 357 -2.99 6.77 26.58
CA GLU A 357 -2.80 6.00 27.81
C GLU A 357 -3.53 4.65 27.77
N ALA A 358 -4.82 4.66 27.43
CA ALA A 358 -5.65 3.46 27.44
C ALA A 358 -5.20 2.40 26.44
N CYS A 359 -4.80 2.80 25.23
CA CYS A 359 -4.44 1.86 24.15
C CYS A 359 -3.03 1.29 24.26
N ALA A 360 -2.18 1.80 25.18
CA ALA A 360 -0.82 1.34 25.41
C ALA A 360 -0.67 0.37 26.59
N HIS A 361 -1.74 0.06 27.32
CA HIS A 361 -1.69 -0.63 28.62
C HIS A 361 -2.48 -1.97 28.68
N GLU A 362 -2.94 -2.52 27.58
CA GLU A 362 -3.58 -3.84 27.58
C GLU A 362 -2.63 -5.01 27.44
#